data_c15d7d59a08afdc7a8a91142c0ee3540
#
_entry.id   c15d7d59a08afdc7a8a91142c0ee3540
#
_cell.length_a   1.000
_cell.length_b   1.000
_cell.length_c   1.000
_cell.angle_alpha   90.00
_cell.angle_beta   90.00
_cell.angle_gamma   90.00
#
_symmetry.space_group_name_H-M   'P 1'
#
loop_
_entity.id
_entity.type
_entity.pdbx_description
1 polymer ?
#
loop_
_entity_poly.entity_id
_entity_poly.type
_entity_poly.pdbx_seq_one_letter_code
_entity_poly.pdbx_strand_id
1 'polypeptide(L)'
;MRDLTARCLAWRGLLERGRAGWNAEFSMLERAGIVRREKNNAVLVDAEELRRLLATPEFMDVIDKLDSAESLAAAMGLRVRIVDRAPDCLRLLMALEQTEHAAGMVWRQQLSAELFGDSKHIGSVSILSRVYEDWLALKPSRGELRLKAFSELPHTAGGPDLSEVTKYQGQAVLMSSHARPEQYDLSRLRFIMTCENLSPFLELSLPAGLLIYTGGYASRGVAAWLDSAPVSCRWVHFGNFDPDGLAIFDRLSAVSGRDGDFFPNQEVLELLHSDLPAWQGARSFREDALCGDQLKALARWGADYKLQAEQEQVLYQLRKRGVNLDELLF
;
A
#
# COMPACT_ATOMS: atom_id res chain seq x y z
N MET A 1 30.77 -1.07 2.00
CA MET A 1 30.64 -2.18 2.99
C MET A 1 29.37 -2.93 2.62
N ARG A 2 29.38 -4.27 2.36
CA ARG A 2 28.15 -5.02 2.16
C ARG A 2 27.36 -5.00 3.46
N ASP A 3 26.08 -4.83 3.34
CA ASP A 3 25.18 -4.82 4.51
C ASP A 3 25.21 -6.18 5.23
N LEU A 4 25.60 -6.17 6.48
CA LEU A 4 25.69 -7.39 7.30
C LEU A 4 24.32 -7.98 7.66
N THR A 5 23.25 -7.22 7.55
CA THR A 5 21.89 -7.66 7.93
C THR A 5 21.46 -8.88 7.13
N ALA A 6 21.58 -8.83 5.80
CA ALA A 6 21.24 -9.95 4.93
C ALA A 6 22.06 -11.21 5.26
N ARG A 7 23.35 -11.03 5.60
CA ARG A 7 24.23 -12.11 6.03
C ARG A 7 23.81 -12.70 7.37
N CYS A 8 23.53 -11.84 8.37
CA CYS A 8 23.02 -12.27 9.67
C CYS A 8 21.74 -13.13 9.53
N LEU A 9 20.79 -12.65 8.74
CA LEU A 9 19.53 -13.39 8.51
C LEU A 9 19.76 -14.73 7.83
N ALA A 10 20.61 -14.78 6.79
CA ALA A 10 20.92 -16.01 6.09
C ALA A 10 21.62 -17.02 7.00
N TRP A 11 22.58 -16.59 7.82
CA TRP A 11 23.33 -17.46 8.74
C TRP A 11 22.50 -17.92 9.94
N ARG A 12 21.71 -17.05 10.54
CA ARG A 12 20.73 -17.44 11.60
C ARG A 12 19.75 -18.48 11.06
N GLY A 13 19.14 -18.24 9.91
CA GLY A 13 18.19 -19.17 9.31
C GLY A 13 18.84 -20.50 8.89
N LEU A 14 20.14 -20.52 8.53
CA LEU A 14 20.87 -21.76 8.30
C LEU A 14 21.16 -22.50 9.61
N LEU A 15 21.55 -21.78 10.68
CA LEU A 15 21.79 -22.36 12.00
C LEU A 15 20.55 -23.05 12.56
N GLU A 16 19.38 -22.43 12.39
CA GLU A 16 18.09 -22.94 12.85
C GLU A 16 17.62 -24.19 12.11
N ARG A 17 17.81 -24.25 10.79
CA ARG A 17 17.26 -25.30 9.92
C ARG A 17 18.27 -26.34 9.48
N GLY A 18 19.56 -26.11 9.71
CA GLY A 18 20.66 -26.97 9.22
C GLY A 18 20.86 -26.94 7.70
N ARG A 19 19.90 -26.37 6.94
CA ARG A 19 19.92 -26.32 5.48
C ARG A 19 19.17 -25.07 4.98
N ALA A 20 19.69 -24.45 3.89
CA ALA A 20 19.06 -23.32 3.23
C ALA A 20 19.32 -23.35 1.73
N GLY A 21 18.52 -22.64 0.92
CA GLY A 21 18.82 -22.40 -0.49
C GLY A 21 20.15 -21.64 -0.62
N TRP A 22 20.98 -22.03 -1.60
CA TRP A 22 22.28 -21.39 -1.81
C TRP A 22 22.14 -19.92 -2.21
N ASN A 23 22.88 -19.05 -1.54
CA ASN A 23 23.05 -17.65 -1.93
C ASN A 23 24.51 -17.20 -1.73
N ALA A 24 24.84 -16.00 -2.18
CA ALA A 24 26.21 -15.47 -2.14
C ALA A 24 26.76 -15.28 -0.70
N GLU A 25 25.89 -15.15 0.30
CA GLU A 25 26.29 -14.95 1.71
C GLU A 25 26.89 -16.22 2.32
N PHE A 26 26.68 -17.40 1.71
CA PHE A 26 27.25 -18.66 2.16
C PHE A 26 28.65 -18.95 1.60
N SER A 27 29.12 -18.21 0.59
CA SER A 27 30.42 -18.47 -0.06
C SER A 27 31.61 -18.32 0.91
N MET A 28 31.48 -17.47 1.91
CA MET A 28 32.52 -17.30 2.94
C MET A 28 32.55 -18.48 3.91
N LEU A 29 31.39 -18.98 4.29
CA LEU A 29 31.24 -20.15 5.17
C LEU A 29 31.68 -21.44 4.48
N GLU A 30 31.44 -21.57 3.17
CA GLU A 30 31.93 -22.71 2.38
C GLU A 30 33.47 -22.75 2.35
N ARG A 31 34.12 -21.61 2.11
CA ARG A 31 35.59 -21.51 2.13
C ARG A 31 36.21 -21.83 3.49
N ALA A 32 35.45 -21.51 4.56
CA ALA A 32 35.86 -21.82 5.93
C ALA A 32 35.50 -23.25 6.36
N GLY A 33 34.88 -24.06 5.52
CA GLY A 33 34.47 -25.42 5.84
C GLY A 33 33.26 -25.55 6.76
N ILE A 34 32.61 -24.43 7.10
CA ILE A 34 31.44 -24.38 8.00
C ILE A 34 30.18 -24.86 7.29
N VAL A 35 30.12 -24.67 5.98
CA VAL A 35 29.01 -25.05 5.12
C VAL A 35 29.53 -25.84 3.94
N ARG A 36 28.77 -26.84 3.51
CA ARG A 36 28.98 -27.57 2.26
C ARG A 36 27.88 -27.23 1.28
N ARG A 37 28.26 -26.98 0.04
CA ARG A 37 27.32 -26.76 -1.06
C ARG A 37 26.85 -28.11 -1.62
N GLU A 38 25.54 -28.33 -1.62
CA GLU A 38 24.89 -29.49 -2.23
C GLU A 38 23.87 -29.02 -3.29
N LYS A 39 24.28 -29.08 -4.56
CA LYS A 39 23.48 -28.54 -5.69
C LYS A 39 23.15 -27.05 -5.44
N ASN A 40 21.86 -26.74 -5.22
CA ASN A 40 21.35 -25.39 -4.96
C ASN A 40 21.13 -25.11 -3.47
N ASN A 41 21.73 -25.89 -2.58
CA ASN A 41 21.58 -25.71 -1.13
C ASN A 41 22.92 -25.55 -0.43
N ALA A 42 22.90 -24.81 0.66
CA ALA A 42 23.91 -24.79 1.71
C ALA A 42 23.49 -25.76 2.80
N VAL A 43 24.38 -26.63 3.20
CA VAL A 43 24.19 -27.60 4.30
C VAL A 43 25.20 -27.28 5.39
N LEU A 44 24.71 -27.08 6.61
CA LEU A 44 25.53 -26.77 7.78
C LEU A 44 26.38 -27.98 8.16
N VAL A 45 27.69 -27.78 8.28
CA VAL A 45 28.67 -28.79 8.67
C VAL A 45 29.16 -28.57 10.08
N ASP A 46 29.46 -27.29 10.43
CA ASP A 46 29.95 -26.90 11.76
C ASP A 46 29.05 -25.81 12.37
N ALA A 47 28.11 -26.27 13.21
CA ALA A 47 27.16 -25.40 13.91
C ALA A 47 27.83 -24.59 15.05
N GLU A 48 28.90 -25.11 15.66
CA GLU A 48 29.61 -24.42 16.75
C GLU A 48 30.39 -23.23 16.24
N GLU A 49 31.12 -23.42 15.14
CA GLU A 49 31.86 -22.34 14.53
C GLU A 49 30.93 -21.25 13.96
N LEU A 50 29.78 -21.65 13.38
CA LEU A 50 28.78 -20.68 12.93
C LEU A 50 28.19 -19.86 14.11
N ARG A 51 27.92 -20.51 15.26
CA ARG A 51 27.49 -19.78 16.47
C ARG A 51 28.57 -18.81 16.95
N ARG A 52 29.84 -19.23 16.94
CA ARG A 52 30.98 -18.39 17.32
C ARG A 52 31.10 -17.16 16.43
N LEU A 53 30.94 -17.31 15.14
CA LEU A 53 30.94 -16.20 14.19
C LEU A 53 29.77 -15.21 14.46
N LEU A 54 28.58 -15.74 14.65
CA LEU A 54 27.39 -14.92 14.97
C LEU A 54 27.50 -14.24 16.34
N ALA A 55 28.29 -14.75 17.26
CA ALA A 55 28.57 -14.15 18.58
C ALA A 55 29.69 -13.08 18.56
N THR A 56 30.29 -12.78 17.42
CA THR A 56 31.24 -11.68 17.35
C THR A 56 30.56 -10.33 17.56
N PRO A 57 31.23 -9.33 18.15
CA PRO A 57 30.61 -8.03 18.47
C PRO A 57 29.96 -7.35 17.26
N GLU A 58 30.57 -7.51 16.08
CA GLU A 58 30.06 -6.94 14.82
C GLU A 58 28.69 -7.55 14.40
N PHE A 59 28.56 -8.89 14.50
CA PHE A 59 27.30 -9.56 14.20
C PHE A 59 26.27 -9.35 15.27
N MET A 60 26.65 -9.36 16.55
CA MET A 60 25.76 -9.10 17.68
C MET A 60 25.13 -7.70 17.58
N ASP A 61 25.93 -6.67 17.29
CA ASP A 61 25.42 -5.30 17.10
C ASP A 61 24.37 -5.21 15.98
N VAL A 62 24.57 -5.93 14.87
CA VAL A 62 23.59 -5.96 13.77
C VAL A 62 22.36 -6.76 14.13
N ILE A 63 22.51 -7.86 14.87
CA ILE A 63 21.39 -8.68 15.36
C ILE A 63 20.52 -7.87 16.32
N ASP A 64 21.14 -7.19 17.27
CA ASP A 64 20.44 -6.34 18.26
C ASP A 64 19.66 -5.20 17.57
N LYS A 65 20.26 -4.58 16.55
CA LYS A 65 19.59 -3.55 15.76
C LYS A 65 18.44 -4.12 14.90
N LEU A 66 18.60 -5.32 14.37
CA LEU A 66 17.54 -5.99 13.62
C LEU A 66 16.36 -6.34 14.53
N ASP A 67 16.63 -6.98 15.67
CA ASP A 67 15.60 -7.38 16.64
C ASP A 67 14.88 -6.14 17.22
N SER A 68 15.63 -5.04 17.45
CA SER A 68 15.07 -3.74 17.88
C SER A 68 14.20 -3.12 16.79
N ALA A 69 14.65 -3.14 15.52
CA ALA A 69 13.90 -2.57 14.41
C ALA A 69 12.62 -3.38 14.11
N GLU A 70 12.68 -4.72 14.18
CA GLU A 70 11.49 -5.57 14.02
C GLU A 70 10.48 -5.37 15.17
N SER A 71 10.98 -5.27 16.41
CA SER A 71 10.12 -5.00 17.58
C SER A 71 9.45 -3.63 17.49
N LEU A 72 10.18 -2.59 17.10
CA LEU A 72 9.64 -1.25 16.94
C LEU A 72 8.65 -1.18 15.77
N ALA A 73 8.97 -1.79 14.64
CA ALA A 73 8.04 -1.88 13.51
C ALA A 73 6.73 -2.56 13.90
N ALA A 74 6.80 -3.67 14.65
CA ALA A 74 5.62 -4.38 15.16
C ALA A 74 4.82 -3.52 16.14
N ALA A 75 5.48 -2.82 17.08
CA ALA A 75 4.83 -1.90 18.03
C ALA A 75 4.12 -0.74 17.31
N MET A 76 4.67 -0.26 16.21
CA MET A 76 4.06 0.76 15.35
C MET A 76 2.98 0.20 14.42
N GLY A 77 2.70 -1.11 14.43
CA GLY A 77 1.73 -1.76 13.55
C GLY A 77 2.15 -1.90 12.09
N LEU A 78 3.44 -1.77 11.79
CA LEU A 78 3.98 -1.93 10.45
C LEU A 78 4.06 -3.42 10.08
N ARG A 79 3.80 -3.73 8.80
CA ARG A 79 3.86 -5.11 8.28
C ARG A 79 5.12 -5.39 7.48
N VAL A 80 6.01 -4.43 7.39
CA VAL A 80 7.27 -4.56 6.65
C VAL A 80 8.20 -5.58 7.34
N ARG A 81 8.74 -6.51 6.56
CA ARG A 81 9.79 -7.40 7.00
C ARG A 81 11.15 -6.77 6.69
N ILE A 82 11.98 -6.59 7.71
CA ILE A 82 13.33 -6.02 7.56
C ILE A 82 14.27 -7.14 7.08
N VAL A 83 14.75 -7.03 5.85
CA VAL A 83 15.59 -8.04 5.20
C VAL A 83 17.02 -7.57 4.94
N ASP A 84 17.26 -6.27 5.04
CA ASP A 84 18.56 -5.63 4.89
C ASP A 84 18.59 -4.28 5.64
N ARG A 85 19.77 -3.68 5.77
CA ARG A 85 20.00 -2.34 6.37
C ARG A 85 19.31 -2.11 7.72
N ALA A 86 19.35 -3.11 8.62
CA ALA A 86 18.73 -3.01 9.93
C ALA A 86 19.12 -1.72 10.71
N PRO A 87 20.38 -1.27 10.71
CA PRO A 87 20.76 -0.01 11.37
C PRO A 87 20.04 1.22 10.79
N ASP A 88 19.91 1.28 9.45
CA ASP A 88 19.23 2.40 8.79
C ASP A 88 17.71 2.33 9.03
N CYS A 89 17.14 1.11 9.00
CA CYS A 89 15.73 0.89 9.33
C CYS A 89 15.41 1.28 10.76
N LEU A 90 16.24 0.89 11.72
CA LEU A 90 16.06 1.27 13.13
C LEU A 90 16.10 2.79 13.31
N ARG A 91 17.09 3.47 12.69
CA ARG A 91 17.20 4.93 12.74
C ARG A 91 15.96 5.62 12.16
N LEU A 92 15.45 5.12 11.02
CA LEU A 92 14.23 5.63 10.41
C LEU A 92 13.02 5.41 11.31
N LEU A 93 12.83 4.19 11.85
CA LEU A 93 11.71 3.84 12.73
C LEU A 93 11.68 4.69 13.99
N MET A 94 12.83 4.90 14.66
CA MET A 94 12.94 5.77 15.83
C MET A 94 12.53 7.21 15.52
N ALA A 95 12.94 7.74 14.38
CA ALA A 95 12.55 9.08 13.96
C ALA A 95 11.06 9.17 13.64
N LEU A 96 10.50 8.15 13.00
CA LEU A 96 9.07 8.07 12.70
C LEU A 96 8.22 7.95 13.97
N GLU A 97 8.66 7.18 14.97
CA GLU A 97 8.02 7.08 16.27
C GLU A 97 7.98 8.44 17.00
N GLN A 98 9.11 9.14 17.04
CA GLN A 98 9.17 10.49 17.64
C GLN A 98 8.22 11.46 16.93
N THR A 99 8.04 11.30 15.63
CA THR A 99 7.13 12.12 14.83
C THR A 99 5.65 11.83 15.15
N GLU A 100 5.32 10.65 15.64
CA GLU A 100 3.94 10.33 16.07
C GLU A 100 3.48 11.22 17.23
N HIS A 101 4.41 11.62 18.07
CA HIS A 101 4.14 12.48 19.22
C HIS A 101 4.22 13.97 18.88
N ALA A 102 4.79 14.33 17.73
CA ALA A 102 4.89 15.71 17.27
C ALA A 102 3.75 16.01 16.26
N ALA A 103 2.99 17.06 16.49
CA ALA A 103 1.88 17.49 15.59
C ALA A 103 2.35 17.99 14.20
N GLY A 104 3.60 17.74 13.80
CA GLY A 104 4.22 18.22 12.58
C GLY A 104 4.15 17.26 11.40
N MET A 105 4.12 17.84 10.19
CA MET A 105 4.22 17.08 8.94
C MET A 105 5.69 16.76 8.67
N VAL A 106 6.01 15.48 8.42
CA VAL A 106 7.37 15.05 8.08
C VAL A 106 7.43 14.69 6.60
N TRP A 107 8.23 15.43 5.87
CA TRP A 107 8.47 15.16 4.46
C TRP A 107 9.57 14.12 4.31
N ARG A 108 9.34 13.10 3.47
CA ARG A 108 10.32 12.03 3.20
C ARG A 108 11.71 12.58 2.86
N GLN A 109 11.78 13.62 2.03
CA GLN A 109 13.04 14.20 1.61
C GLN A 109 13.76 14.94 2.75
N GLN A 110 13.02 15.68 3.59
CA GLN A 110 13.57 16.35 4.75
C GLN A 110 14.10 15.33 5.76
N LEU A 111 13.27 14.34 6.12
CA LEU A 111 13.65 13.26 7.02
C LEU A 111 14.87 12.49 6.49
N SER A 112 14.91 12.24 5.18
CA SER A 112 16.03 11.58 4.53
C SER A 112 17.32 12.39 4.63
N ALA A 113 17.26 13.70 4.44
CA ALA A 113 18.41 14.59 4.59
C ALA A 113 18.89 14.68 6.05
N GLU A 114 17.96 14.78 7.00
CA GLU A 114 18.27 14.86 8.44
C GLU A 114 18.93 13.58 8.95
N LEU A 115 18.41 12.41 8.58
CA LEU A 115 18.91 11.12 9.07
C LEU A 115 20.17 10.65 8.36
N PHE A 116 20.26 10.86 7.06
CA PHE A 116 21.27 10.21 6.21
C PHE A 116 22.16 11.20 5.44
N GLY A 117 21.91 12.50 5.56
CA GLY A 117 22.65 13.53 4.81
C GLY A 117 22.33 13.57 3.30
N ASP A 118 21.37 12.77 2.84
CA ASP A 118 20.94 12.68 1.45
C ASP A 118 19.41 12.69 1.36
N SER A 119 18.86 13.71 0.73
CA SER A 119 17.40 13.90 0.61
C SER A 119 16.67 12.79 -0.18
N LYS A 120 17.40 11.97 -0.93
CA LYS A 120 16.86 10.87 -1.75
C LYS A 120 17.08 9.48 -1.15
N HIS A 121 17.87 9.36 -0.07
CA HIS A 121 18.27 8.08 0.48
C HIS A 121 17.10 7.16 0.84
N ILE A 122 16.09 7.66 1.58
CA ILE A 122 14.89 6.87 1.92
C ILE A 122 14.15 6.41 0.66
N GLY A 123 14.05 7.25 -0.37
CA GLY A 123 13.36 6.90 -1.61
C GLY A 123 14.14 5.96 -2.53
N SER A 124 15.47 5.98 -2.49
CA SER A 124 16.35 5.16 -3.33
C SER A 124 16.64 3.77 -2.76
N VAL A 125 16.46 3.59 -1.45
CA VAL A 125 16.69 2.31 -0.75
C VAL A 125 15.36 1.61 -0.55
N SER A 126 15.15 0.51 -1.26
CA SER A 126 13.87 -0.22 -1.31
C SER A 126 13.26 -0.53 0.06
N ILE A 127 14.06 -1.00 1.03
CA ILE A 127 13.55 -1.32 2.37
C ILE A 127 13.14 -0.07 3.15
N LEU A 128 13.91 1.01 3.08
CA LEU A 128 13.58 2.26 3.74
C LEU A 128 12.34 2.91 3.15
N SER A 129 12.18 2.86 1.82
CA SER A 129 10.97 3.31 1.14
C SER A 129 9.75 2.55 1.63
N ARG A 130 9.82 1.22 1.72
CA ARG A 130 8.72 0.39 2.25
C ARG A 130 8.39 0.72 3.70
N VAL A 131 9.38 0.87 4.57
CA VAL A 131 9.16 1.26 5.98
C VAL A 131 8.41 2.58 6.05
N TYR A 132 8.87 3.58 5.28
CA TYR A 132 8.25 4.90 5.26
C TYR A 132 6.83 4.86 4.67
N GLU A 133 6.61 4.15 3.58
CA GLU A 133 5.31 4.02 2.91
C GLU A 133 4.31 3.24 3.78
N ASP A 134 4.74 2.17 4.44
CA ASP A 134 3.91 1.40 5.38
C ASP A 134 3.51 2.28 6.58
N TRP A 135 4.46 3.06 7.13
CA TRP A 135 4.17 4.02 8.18
C TRP A 135 3.21 5.11 7.72
N LEU A 136 3.43 5.67 6.53
CA LEU A 136 2.56 6.71 5.96
C LEU A 136 1.13 6.19 5.76
N ALA A 137 0.98 4.94 5.34
CA ALA A 137 -0.32 4.29 5.18
C ALA A 137 -1.09 4.11 6.50
N LEU A 138 -0.37 4.05 7.64
CA LEU A 138 -0.98 3.98 8.97
C LEU A 138 -1.36 5.35 9.54
N LYS A 139 -0.88 6.45 8.95
CA LYS A 139 -1.22 7.80 9.43
C LYS A 139 -2.54 8.27 8.83
N PRO A 140 -3.36 9.01 9.60
CA PRO A 140 -4.40 9.79 8.99
C PRO A 140 -3.72 10.65 7.92
N SER A 141 -4.24 10.61 6.70
CA SER A 141 -3.56 11.14 5.52
C SER A 141 -2.97 12.54 5.80
N ARG A 142 -1.65 12.64 5.77
CA ARG A 142 -0.93 13.92 5.90
C ARG A 142 -0.64 14.54 4.54
N GLY A 143 -1.47 14.21 3.55
CA GLY A 143 -1.39 14.71 2.19
C GLY A 143 -2.64 15.51 1.82
N GLU A 144 -2.74 15.84 0.59
CA GLU A 144 -3.95 16.39 0.02
C GLU A 144 -5.00 15.28 -0.13
N LEU A 145 -6.19 15.53 0.38
CA LEU A 145 -7.37 14.75 0.02
C LEU A 145 -8.09 15.49 -1.09
N ARG A 146 -8.23 14.85 -2.25
CA ARG A 146 -8.98 15.40 -3.37
C ARG A 146 -10.33 14.71 -3.47
N LEU A 147 -11.37 15.54 -3.55
CA LEU A 147 -12.72 15.03 -3.65
C LEU A 147 -13.60 15.93 -4.52
N LYS A 148 -14.66 15.35 -5.07
CA LYS A 148 -15.74 16.04 -5.78
C LYS A 148 -17.06 15.63 -5.13
N ALA A 149 -17.79 16.59 -4.59
CA ALA A 149 -19.12 16.35 -4.05
C ALA A 149 -20.18 16.74 -5.07
N PHE A 150 -21.02 15.79 -5.43
CA PHE A 150 -22.15 15.96 -6.36
C PHE A 150 -23.48 15.94 -5.62
N SER A 151 -23.45 15.69 -4.32
CA SER A 151 -24.54 15.92 -3.36
C SER A 151 -24.14 17.02 -2.40
N GLU A 152 -25.14 17.72 -1.84
CA GLU A 152 -24.89 18.70 -0.79
C GLU A 152 -24.16 18.06 0.39
N LEU A 153 -23.04 18.62 0.77
CA LEU A 153 -22.23 18.25 1.92
C LEU A 153 -21.87 19.51 2.71
N PRO A 154 -22.83 20.06 3.46
CA PRO A 154 -22.63 21.32 4.19
C PRO A 154 -21.64 21.14 5.34
N HIS A 155 -20.82 22.14 5.56
CA HIS A 155 -19.89 22.19 6.67
C HIS A 155 -20.64 22.50 7.96
N THR A 156 -20.53 21.66 9.00
CA THR A 156 -21.30 21.73 10.26
C THR A 156 -21.05 23.01 11.07
N ALA A 157 -19.89 23.65 10.90
CA ALA A 157 -19.53 24.91 11.57
C ALA A 157 -19.64 26.15 10.67
N GLY A 158 -20.45 26.10 9.60
CA GLY A 158 -20.71 27.25 8.72
C GLY A 158 -19.62 27.55 7.70
N GLY A 159 -18.75 26.58 7.41
CA GLY A 159 -17.81 26.63 6.28
C GLY A 159 -18.50 26.39 4.93
N PRO A 160 -17.75 26.37 3.82
CA PRO A 160 -18.32 26.15 2.49
C PRO A 160 -18.86 24.71 2.35
N ASP A 161 -19.98 24.58 1.64
CA ASP A 161 -20.47 23.29 1.16
C ASP A 161 -19.52 22.72 0.12
N LEU A 162 -19.16 21.44 0.24
CA LEU A 162 -18.21 20.80 -0.69
C LEU A 162 -18.78 20.67 -2.10
N SER A 163 -20.09 20.58 -2.27
CA SER A 163 -20.72 20.55 -3.59
C SER A 163 -20.57 21.91 -4.30
N GLU A 164 -20.69 23.01 -3.56
CA GLU A 164 -20.45 24.33 -4.11
C GLU A 164 -18.97 24.53 -4.49
N VAL A 165 -18.04 24.06 -3.64
CA VAL A 165 -16.61 24.07 -4.00
C VAL A 165 -16.35 23.28 -5.28
N THR A 166 -16.94 22.07 -5.39
CA THR A 166 -16.81 21.24 -6.58
C THR A 166 -17.38 21.93 -7.82
N LYS A 167 -18.55 22.53 -7.70
CA LYS A 167 -19.22 23.25 -8.81
C LYS A 167 -18.38 24.41 -9.35
N TYR A 168 -17.74 25.18 -8.48
CA TYR A 168 -16.99 26.38 -8.90
C TYR A 168 -15.52 26.10 -9.22
N GLN A 169 -14.90 25.09 -8.59
CA GLN A 169 -13.47 24.80 -8.73
C GLN A 169 -13.19 23.44 -9.41
N GLY A 170 -14.22 22.67 -9.74
CA GLY A 170 -14.10 21.34 -10.34
C GLY A 170 -13.76 20.25 -9.34
N GLN A 171 -13.13 20.58 -8.21
CA GLN A 171 -12.80 19.68 -7.11
C GLN A 171 -12.51 20.46 -5.82
N ALA A 172 -12.66 19.82 -4.68
CA ALA A 172 -12.12 20.31 -3.42
C ALA A 172 -10.78 19.63 -3.14
N VAL A 173 -9.78 20.43 -2.76
CA VAL A 173 -8.48 19.95 -2.30
C VAL A 173 -8.36 20.35 -0.83
N LEU A 174 -8.45 19.37 0.06
CA LEU A 174 -8.39 19.57 1.49
C LEU A 174 -7.04 19.09 2.01
N MET A 175 -6.39 19.94 2.81
CA MET A 175 -5.24 19.46 3.57
C MET A 175 -5.73 18.45 4.61
N SER A 176 -5.03 17.35 4.77
CA SER A 176 -5.49 16.25 5.63
C SER A 176 -5.75 16.63 7.08
N SER A 177 -5.08 17.67 7.59
CA SER A 177 -5.38 18.23 8.91
C SER A 177 -6.78 18.88 9.01
N HIS A 178 -7.36 19.25 7.87
CA HIS A 178 -8.67 19.89 7.74
C HIS A 178 -9.69 19.01 7.00
N ALA A 179 -9.26 17.88 6.46
CA ALA A 179 -10.11 16.93 5.71
C ALA A 179 -10.84 15.96 6.66
N ARG A 180 -11.47 16.50 7.72
CA ARG A 180 -12.16 15.69 8.72
C ARG A 180 -13.61 15.51 8.32
N PRO A 181 -14.07 14.26 8.07
CA PRO A 181 -15.47 14.00 7.66
C PRO A 181 -16.48 14.49 8.70
N GLU A 182 -16.12 14.55 10.00
CA GLU A 182 -16.99 15.02 11.07
C GLU A 182 -17.35 16.52 10.96
N GLN A 183 -16.60 17.25 10.14
CA GLN A 183 -16.89 18.65 9.85
C GLN A 183 -18.00 18.84 8.80
N TYR A 184 -18.47 17.77 8.20
CA TYR A 184 -19.48 17.79 7.14
C TYR A 184 -20.70 16.93 7.51
N ASP A 185 -21.87 17.37 7.11
CA ASP A 185 -23.08 16.58 7.27
C ASP A 185 -23.19 15.52 6.16
N LEU A 186 -22.79 14.31 6.49
CA LEU A 186 -22.85 13.15 5.59
C LEU A 186 -24.18 12.38 5.66
N SER A 187 -25.12 12.78 6.50
CA SER A 187 -26.34 12.01 6.80
C SER A 187 -27.19 11.69 5.56
N ARG A 188 -27.13 12.53 4.54
CA ARG A 188 -27.87 12.38 3.27
C ARG A 188 -27.07 11.68 2.17
N LEU A 189 -25.78 11.38 2.40
CA LEU A 189 -24.94 10.74 1.42
C LEU A 189 -25.42 9.31 1.16
N ARG A 190 -25.63 8.97 -0.10
CA ARG A 190 -26.12 7.65 -0.54
C ARG A 190 -25.13 6.86 -1.38
N PHE A 191 -24.14 7.56 -1.93
CA PHE A 191 -23.14 6.96 -2.82
C PHE A 191 -21.77 7.60 -2.63
N ILE A 192 -20.75 6.76 -2.51
CA ILE A 192 -19.34 7.17 -2.54
C ILE A 192 -18.66 6.34 -3.61
N MET A 193 -17.88 7.00 -4.44
CA MET A 193 -16.92 6.37 -5.32
C MET A 193 -15.51 6.75 -4.92
N THR A 194 -14.63 5.77 -4.76
CA THR A 194 -13.19 6.02 -4.64
C THR A 194 -12.54 5.70 -5.97
N CYS A 195 -11.60 6.55 -6.41
CA CYS A 195 -10.93 6.44 -7.72
C CYS A 195 -9.42 6.43 -7.53
N GLU A 196 -8.75 5.45 -8.12
CA GLU A 196 -7.32 5.24 -7.90
C GLU A 196 -6.45 6.22 -8.70
N ASN A 197 -6.75 6.42 -9.99
CA ASN A 197 -5.96 7.24 -10.90
C ASN A 197 -6.47 8.68 -10.98
N LEU A 198 -5.55 9.64 -11.13
CA LEU A 198 -5.89 11.07 -11.18
C LEU A 198 -6.65 11.44 -12.45
N SER A 199 -6.29 10.84 -13.59
CA SER A 199 -6.94 11.17 -14.88
C SER A 199 -8.44 10.80 -14.87
N PRO A 200 -8.85 9.57 -14.54
CA PRO A 200 -10.25 9.23 -14.34
C PRO A 200 -10.94 10.08 -13.27
N PHE A 201 -10.29 10.33 -12.14
CA PHE A 201 -10.86 11.18 -11.10
C PHE A 201 -11.20 12.58 -11.62
N LEU A 202 -10.31 13.22 -12.41
CA LEU A 202 -10.56 14.55 -12.95
C LEU A 202 -11.67 14.55 -14.00
N GLU A 203 -11.78 13.48 -14.76
CA GLU A 203 -12.73 13.35 -15.87
C GLU A 203 -14.14 12.98 -15.39
N LEU A 204 -14.25 12.16 -14.35
CA LEU A 204 -15.53 11.65 -13.86
C LEU A 204 -16.42 12.76 -13.27
N SER A 205 -17.71 12.67 -13.62
CA SER A 205 -18.80 13.40 -13.01
C SER A 205 -19.88 12.41 -12.64
N LEU A 206 -20.39 12.44 -11.42
CA LEU A 206 -21.44 11.57 -10.94
C LEU A 206 -22.78 12.31 -10.91
N PRO A 207 -23.93 11.63 -11.10
CA PRO A 207 -25.23 12.27 -10.96
C PRO A 207 -25.51 12.71 -9.52
N ALA A 208 -24.94 12.00 -8.53
CA ALA A 208 -25.03 12.32 -7.10
C ALA A 208 -23.89 11.63 -6.33
N GLY A 209 -23.64 12.04 -5.08
CA GLY A 209 -22.71 11.37 -4.19
C GLY A 209 -21.38 12.09 -4.01
N LEU A 210 -20.36 11.35 -3.61
CA LEU A 210 -19.02 11.82 -3.33
C LEU A 210 -17.99 10.98 -4.10
N LEU A 211 -17.12 11.62 -4.83
CA LEU A 211 -15.97 10.99 -5.50
C LEU A 211 -14.69 11.38 -4.78
N ILE A 212 -13.88 10.41 -4.38
CA ILE A 212 -12.65 10.60 -3.62
C ILE A 212 -11.47 10.00 -4.38
N TYR A 213 -10.42 10.78 -4.58
CA TYR A 213 -9.16 10.30 -5.17
C TYR A 213 -8.30 9.60 -4.11
N THR A 214 -7.86 8.38 -4.39
CA THR A 214 -7.02 7.59 -3.47
C THR A 214 -5.53 7.69 -3.74
N GLY A 215 -5.13 8.02 -4.97
CA GLY A 215 -3.73 8.13 -5.37
C GLY A 215 -2.98 6.80 -5.38
N GLY A 216 -3.69 5.67 -5.57
CA GLY A 216 -3.08 4.34 -5.56
C GLY A 216 -2.78 3.80 -4.15
N TYR A 217 -3.35 4.40 -3.09
CA TYR A 217 -3.09 3.99 -1.72
C TYR A 217 -4.37 3.89 -0.88
N ALA A 218 -4.44 2.87 -0.03
CA ALA A 218 -5.46 2.75 1.00
C ALA A 218 -5.14 3.68 2.18
N SER A 219 -5.39 4.99 2.04
CA SER A 219 -5.09 5.95 3.09
C SER A 219 -6.14 5.97 4.19
N ARG A 220 -5.71 6.18 5.45
CA ARG A 220 -6.65 6.37 6.58
C ARG A 220 -7.55 7.59 6.40
N GLY A 221 -7.12 8.61 5.68
CA GLY A 221 -7.95 9.77 5.37
C GLY A 221 -9.15 9.38 4.51
N VAL A 222 -8.93 8.62 3.45
CA VAL A 222 -10.03 8.07 2.62
C VAL A 222 -10.90 7.12 3.45
N ALA A 223 -10.27 6.22 4.22
CA ALA A 223 -10.99 5.28 5.09
C ALA A 223 -11.89 5.99 6.12
N ALA A 224 -11.45 7.12 6.69
CA ALA A 224 -12.25 7.90 7.63
C ALA A 224 -13.53 8.46 6.97
N TRP A 225 -13.47 8.92 5.72
CA TRP A 225 -14.65 9.36 4.97
C TRP A 225 -15.61 8.20 4.68
N LEU A 226 -15.07 7.02 4.38
CA LEU A 226 -15.87 5.82 4.18
C LEU A 226 -16.55 5.39 5.49
N ASP A 227 -15.82 5.32 6.60
CA ASP A 227 -16.33 4.91 7.91
C ASP A 227 -17.39 5.88 8.44
N SER A 228 -17.21 7.20 8.26
CA SER A 228 -18.12 8.24 8.70
C SER A 228 -19.42 8.34 7.88
N ALA A 229 -19.45 7.75 6.68
CA ALA A 229 -20.65 7.78 5.85
C ALA A 229 -21.75 6.85 6.42
N PRO A 230 -23.05 7.16 6.19
CA PRO A 230 -24.14 6.29 6.63
C PRO A 230 -23.95 4.83 6.19
N VAL A 231 -24.37 3.87 7.02
CA VAL A 231 -24.28 2.43 6.66
C VAL A 231 -25.02 2.12 5.35
N SER A 232 -26.11 2.83 5.08
CA SER A 232 -26.89 2.70 3.83
C SER A 232 -26.23 3.34 2.62
N CYS A 233 -25.11 4.06 2.79
CA CYS A 233 -24.38 4.67 1.69
C CYS A 233 -23.59 3.59 0.95
N ARG A 234 -23.89 3.36 -0.32
CA ARG A 234 -23.16 2.42 -1.17
C ARG A 234 -21.77 2.94 -1.48
N TRP A 235 -20.77 2.08 -1.41
CA TRP A 235 -19.39 2.40 -1.77
C TRP A 235 -18.94 1.57 -2.97
N VAL A 236 -18.38 2.23 -3.98
CA VAL A 236 -17.75 1.60 -5.14
C VAL A 236 -16.31 2.09 -5.23
N HIS A 237 -15.37 1.18 -5.39
CA HIS A 237 -13.97 1.52 -5.67
C HIS A 237 -13.69 1.31 -7.15
N PHE A 238 -13.40 2.39 -7.86
CA PHE A 238 -12.88 2.31 -9.22
C PHE A 238 -11.36 2.18 -9.14
N GLY A 239 -10.86 0.98 -9.35
CA GLY A 239 -9.45 0.62 -9.31
C GLY A 239 -8.95 0.08 -10.65
N ASN A 240 -7.64 -0.02 -10.82
CA ASN A 240 -7.05 -0.78 -11.91
C ASN A 240 -7.38 -2.27 -11.71
N PHE A 241 -7.79 -2.94 -12.78
CA PHE A 241 -7.95 -4.39 -12.72
C PHE A 241 -6.61 -5.07 -12.93
N ASP A 242 -5.85 -5.16 -11.86
CA ASP A 242 -4.59 -5.86 -11.73
C ASP A 242 -4.39 -6.34 -10.27
N PRO A 243 -3.35 -7.15 -9.97
CA PRO A 243 -3.11 -7.64 -8.62
C PRO A 243 -2.92 -6.54 -7.57
N ASP A 244 -2.36 -5.39 -7.95
CA ASP A 244 -2.12 -4.28 -7.03
C ASP A 244 -3.41 -3.48 -6.76
N GLY A 245 -4.23 -3.21 -7.76
CA GLY A 245 -5.52 -2.53 -7.61
C GLY A 245 -6.51 -3.32 -6.76
N LEU A 246 -6.58 -4.66 -6.95
CA LEU A 246 -7.39 -5.53 -6.08
C LEU A 246 -6.89 -5.49 -4.63
N ALA A 247 -5.57 -5.51 -4.41
CA ALA A 247 -4.99 -5.43 -3.07
C ALA A 247 -5.19 -4.06 -2.40
N ILE A 248 -5.22 -2.97 -3.17
CA ILE A 248 -5.52 -1.61 -2.67
C ILE A 248 -6.96 -1.56 -2.15
N PHE A 249 -7.92 -2.08 -2.91
CA PHE A 249 -9.31 -2.12 -2.48
C PHE A 249 -9.52 -3.01 -1.25
N ASP A 250 -8.97 -4.23 -1.23
CA ASP A 250 -9.04 -5.14 -0.09
C ASP A 250 -8.50 -4.49 1.19
N ARG A 251 -7.37 -3.77 1.07
CA ARG A 251 -6.78 -3.04 2.18
C ARG A 251 -7.64 -1.85 2.60
N LEU A 252 -8.23 -1.12 1.66
CA LEU A 252 -9.09 0.02 1.96
C LEU A 252 -10.37 -0.42 2.68
N SER A 253 -10.98 -1.54 2.25
CA SER A 253 -12.09 -2.19 2.93
C SER A 253 -11.71 -2.57 4.38
N ALA A 254 -10.58 -3.26 4.55
CA ALA A 254 -10.10 -3.66 5.87
C ALA A 254 -9.82 -2.47 6.82
N VAL A 255 -9.26 -1.36 6.31
CA VAL A 255 -8.92 -0.18 7.13
C VAL A 255 -10.16 0.65 7.47
N SER A 256 -11.14 0.74 6.56
CA SER A 256 -12.40 1.46 6.80
C SER A 256 -13.43 0.64 7.56
N GLY A 257 -13.25 -0.68 7.67
CA GLY A 257 -14.25 -1.59 8.25
C GLY A 257 -15.52 -1.67 7.40
N ARG A 258 -15.44 -1.36 6.10
CA ARG A 258 -16.61 -1.19 5.24
C ARG A 258 -16.54 -2.09 4.02
N ASP A 259 -17.63 -2.77 3.73
CA ASP A 259 -17.80 -3.51 2.50
C ASP A 259 -18.14 -2.55 1.35
N GLY A 260 -17.64 -2.85 0.17
CA GLY A 260 -17.89 -2.08 -1.05
C GLY A 260 -17.79 -2.97 -2.29
N ASP A 261 -18.08 -2.37 -3.44
CA ASP A 261 -17.99 -3.04 -4.73
C ASP A 261 -16.71 -2.60 -5.45
N PHE A 262 -15.99 -3.52 -6.04
CA PHE A 262 -14.89 -3.20 -6.96
C PHE A 262 -15.43 -2.97 -8.37
N PHE A 263 -15.00 -1.90 -9.01
CA PHE A 263 -15.26 -1.59 -10.40
C PHE A 263 -13.92 -1.43 -11.16
N PRO A 264 -13.76 -2.06 -12.35
CA PRO A 264 -14.77 -2.81 -13.10
C PRO A 264 -15.10 -4.17 -12.45
N ASN A 265 -16.39 -4.49 -12.36
CA ASN A 265 -16.86 -5.78 -11.92
C ASN A 265 -16.71 -6.84 -13.03
N GLN A 266 -16.99 -8.11 -12.73
CA GLN A 266 -16.82 -9.21 -13.68
C GLN A 266 -17.65 -9.00 -14.96
N GLU A 267 -18.88 -8.51 -14.86
CA GLU A 267 -19.77 -8.28 -16.03
C GLU A 267 -19.15 -7.25 -16.97
N VAL A 268 -18.58 -6.16 -16.43
CA VAL A 268 -17.89 -5.14 -17.23
C VAL A 268 -16.62 -5.71 -17.86
N LEU A 269 -15.86 -6.52 -17.14
CA LEU A 269 -14.65 -7.15 -17.66
C LEU A 269 -14.98 -8.16 -18.78
N GLU A 270 -16.05 -8.92 -18.64
CA GLU A 270 -16.55 -9.82 -19.70
C GLU A 270 -17.03 -9.03 -20.92
N LEU A 271 -17.75 -7.93 -20.73
CA LEU A 271 -18.15 -7.04 -21.80
C LEU A 271 -16.95 -6.49 -22.59
N LEU A 272 -15.85 -6.16 -21.88
CA LEU A 272 -14.65 -5.54 -22.45
C LEU A 272 -13.56 -6.56 -22.82
N HIS A 273 -13.76 -7.85 -22.58
CA HIS A 273 -12.75 -8.90 -22.68
C HIS A 273 -11.88 -8.84 -23.95
N SER A 274 -12.49 -8.65 -25.12
CA SER A 274 -11.78 -8.60 -26.41
C SER A 274 -10.92 -7.35 -26.60
N ASP A 275 -11.12 -6.32 -25.80
CA ASP A 275 -10.44 -5.02 -25.91
C ASP A 275 -9.38 -4.82 -24.79
N LEU A 276 -9.30 -5.75 -23.84
CA LEU A 276 -8.38 -5.65 -22.73
C LEU A 276 -7.00 -6.21 -23.10
N PRO A 277 -5.91 -5.55 -22.67
CA PRO A 277 -4.56 -6.04 -22.92
C PRO A 277 -4.23 -7.26 -22.03
N ALA A 278 -3.33 -8.09 -22.53
CA ALA A 278 -2.78 -9.17 -21.75
C ALA A 278 -1.97 -8.65 -20.55
N TRP A 279 -2.08 -9.33 -19.41
CA TRP A 279 -1.29 -9.06 -18.22
C TRP A 279 0.20 -9.29 -18.48
N GLN A 280 1.02 -8.28 -18.22
CA GLN A 280 2.47 -8.32 -18.43
C GLN A 280 3.25 -8.06 -17.13
N GLY A 281 2.58 -7.90 -16.01
CA GLY A 281 3.21 -7.60 -14.74
C GLY A 281 3.95 -8.80 -14.12
N ALA A 282 4.89 -8.51 -13.23
CA ALA A 282 5.64 -9.52 -12.49
C ALA A 282 4.84 -10.22 -11.38
N ARG A 283 3.77 -9.59 -10.88
CA ARG A 283 2.89 -10.16 -9.85
C ARG A 283 1.79 -10.99 -10.50
N SER A 284 1.40 -12.07 -9.85
CA SER A 284 0.26 -12.88 -10.27
C SER A 284 -0.98 -12.54 -9.45
N PHE A 285 -2.15 -12.68 -10.06
CA PHE A 285 -3.40 -12.68 -9.32
C PHE A 285 -3.41 -13.81 -8.29
N ARG A 286 -3.73 -13.50 -7.05
CA ARG A 286 -3.70 -14.44 -5.92
C ARG A 286 -4.97 -14.30 -5.10
N GLU A 287 -5.90 -15.23 -5.27
CA GLU A 287 -7.15 -15.23 -4.51
C GLU A 287 -6.96 -15.51 -3.01
N ASP A 288 -5.92 -16.30 -2.65
CA ASP A 288 -5.57 -16.60 -1.26
C ASP A 288 -5.08 -15.39 -0.45
N ALA A 289 -4.70 -14.32 -1.14
CA ALA A 289 -4.25 -13.07 -0.52
C ALA A 289 -5.38 -12.04 -0.30
N LEU A 290 -6.60 -12.32 -0.75
CA LEU A 290 -7.75 -11.40 -0.69
C LEU A 290 -8.82 -11.91 0.27
N CYS A 291 -9.56 -10.99 0.89
CA CYS A 291 -10.56 -11.33 1.91
C CYS A 291 -11.97 -11.50 1.32
N GLY A 292 -12.39 -10.63 0.40
CA GLY A 292 -13.77 -10.62 -0.14
C GLY A 292 -14.01 -11.65 -1.24
N ASP A 293 -15.20 -12.27 -1.29
CA ASP A 293 -15.55 -13.26 -2.31
C ASP A 293 -15.59 -12.66 -3.72
N GLN A 294 -16.05 -11.40 -3.86
CA GLN A 294 -16.01 -10.66 -5.12
C GLN A 294 -14.58 -10.53 -5.64
N LEU A 295 -13.65 -10.11 -4.77
CA LEU A 295 -12.24 -9.95 -5.14
C LEU A 295 -11.57 -11.27 -5.51
N LYS A 296 -11.90 -12.34 -4.80
CA LYS A 296 -11.42 -13.69 -5.14
C LYS A 296 -11.92 -14.14 -6.50
N ALA A 297 -13.20 -13.89 -6.82
CA ALA A 297 -13.76 -14.18 -8.14
C ALA A 297 -13.06 -13.38 -9.23
N LEU A 298 -12.82 -12.08 -9.02
CA LEU A 298 -12.09 -11.22 -9.95
C LEU A 298 -10.63 -11.65 -10.12
N ALA A 299 -9.94 -12.01 -9.04
CA ALA A 299 -8.58 -12.51 -9.10
C ALA A 299 -8.48 -13.83 -9.88
N ARG A 300 -9.42 -14.74 -9.67
CA ARG A 300 -9.52 -16.00 -10.44
C ARG A 300 -9.76 -15.71 -11.91
N TRP A 301 -10.71 -14.84 -12.22
CA TRP A 301 -10.99 -14.42 -13.60
C TRP A 301 -9.72 -13.82 -14.25
N GLY A 302 -9.01 -12.91 -13.57
CA GLY A 302 -7.76 -12.32 -14.07
C GLY A 302 -6.65 -13.35 -14.29
N ALA A 303 -6.54 -14.35 -13.41
CA ALA A 303 -5.58 -15.45 -13.55
C ALA A 303 -5.89 -16.36 -14.76
N ASP A 304 -7.18 -16.68 -14.98
CA ASP A 304 -7.63 -17.55 -16.04
C ASP A 304 -7.46 -16.92 -17.43
N TYR A 305 -7.85 -15.66 -17.58
CA TYR A 305 -7.78 -14.94 -18.84
C TYR A 305 -6.46 -14.20 -19.07
N LYS A 306 -5.63 -14.01 -18.02
CA LYS A 306 -4.36 -13.26 -18.05
C LYS A 306 -4.52 -11.86 -18.65
N LEU A 307 -5.54 -11.15 -18.24
CA LEU A 307 -5.87 -9.81 -18.69
C LEU A 307 -5.71 -8.80 -17.56
N GLN A 308 -5.58 -7.54 -17.95
CA GLN A 308 -5.55 -6.37 -17.07
C GLN A 308 -6.43 -5.26 -17.66
N ALA A 309 -6.80 -4.30 -16.83
CA ALA A 309 -7.49 -3.11 -17.28
C ALA A 309 -7.10 -1.90 -16.43
N GLU A 310 -6.46 -0.93 -17.06
CA GLU A 310 -6.29 0.40 -16.49
C GLU A 310 -7.61 1.14 -16.49
N GLN A 311 -7.86 1.99 -15.50
CA GLN A 311 -9.11 2.76 -15.39
C GLN A 311 -9.42 3.57 -16.66
N GLU A 312 -8.40 4.20 -17.25
CA GLU A 312 -8.50 4.96 -18.49
C GLU A 312 -8.97 4.12 -19.66
N GLN A 313 -8.48 2.88 -19.74
CA GLN A 313 -8.88 1.93 -20.78
C GLN A 313 -10.34 1.50 -20.61
N VAL A 314 -10.77 1.23 -19.38
CA VAL A 314 -12.15 0.89 -19.05
C VAL A 314 -13.08 2.03 -19.51
N LEU A 315 -12.81 3.27 -19.11
CA LEU A 315 -13.62 4.43 -19.48
C LEU A 315 -13.66 4.63 -21.01
N TYR A 316 -12.51 4.53 -21.67
CA TYR A 316 -12.42 4.65 -23.13
C TYR A 316 -13.26 3.60 -23.85
N GLN A 317 -13.15 2.33 -23.45
CA GLN A 317 -13.87 1.24 -24.11
C GLN A 317 -15.38 1.29 -23.84
N LEU A 318 -15.80 1.64 -22.63
CA LEU A 318 -17.23 1.84 -22.33
C LEU A 318 -17.84 2.93 -23.21
N ARG A 319 -17.17 4.08 -23.35
CA ARG A 319 -17.61 5.18 -24.23
C ARG A 319 -17.68 4.77 -25.69
N LYS A 320 -16.64 4.09 -26.18
CA LYS A 320 -16.60 3.59 -27.55
C LYS A 320 -17.78 2.67 -27.87
N ARG A 321 -18.27 1.94 -26.87
CA ARG A 321 -19.43 1.05 -26.96
C ARG A 321 -20.76 1.76 -26.70
N GLY A 322 -20.73 3.05 -26.36
CA GLY A 322 -21.93 3.84 -26.01
C GLY A 322 -22.56 3.44 -24.67
N VAL A 323 -21.79 2.77 -23.80
CA VAL A 323 -22.23 2.37 -22.45
C VAL A 323 -22.01 3.54 -21.50
N ASN A 324 -23.08 3.95 -20.82
CA ASN A 324 -23.01 5.00 -19.81
C ASN A 324 -22.57 4.41 -18.47
N LEU A 325 -21.53 5.02 -17.87
CA LEU A 325 -21.02 4.60 -16.58
C LEU A 325 -22.10 4.71 -15.48
N ASP A 326 -22.94 5.74 -15.53
CA ASP A 326 -24.00 5.95 -14.55
C ASP A 326 -25.00 4.77 -14.53
N GLU A 327 -25.30 4.17 -15.68
CA GLU A 327 -26.18 2.99 -15.78
C GLU A 327 -25.57 1.73 -15.16
N LEU A 328 -24.24 1.68 -15.07
CA LEU A 328 -23.52 0.57 -14.45
C LEU A 328 -23.35 0.75 -12.93
N LEU A 329 -23.40 2.00 -12.45
CA LEU A 329 -23.11 2.34 -11.05
C LEU A 329 -24.37 2.59 -10.22
N PHE A 330 -25.46 3.09 -10.83
CA PHE A 330 -26.69 3.50 -10.17
C PHE A 330 -27.89 2.68 -10.63
#